data_35e610e552e595377053964ea357887a
#
_entry.id   35e610e552e595377053964ea357887a
#
_cell.length_a   1.000
_cell.length_b   1.000
_cell.length_c   1.000
_cell.angle_alpha   90.00
_cell.angle_beta   90.00
_cell.angle_gamma   90.00
#
_symmetry.space_group_name_H-M   'P 1'
#
loop_
_entity.id
_entity.type
_entity.pdbx_description
1 polymer ?
#
loop_
_entity_poly.entity_id
_entity_poly.type
_entity_poly.pdbx_seq_one_letter_code
_entity_poly.pdbx_strand_id
1 'polypeptide(L)'
;MTDTISILQLSDTHFLDDGAEAEGGGAYNTSEAFDAVFDYIGDHDHLDMVVVTGDVADHGKAAEYRKAADAFSRFRVPVNVCPGNHDFDAAFTAGIARIGVSTSRVIEVGAWAFLFVDSSAGKMLQQENGLHIDPPGETRLHSNGSLGAREAAWIDQMCETTNAEHIFVWLHHPPQPTIPMCHDDAYAAEWHDILNAHAKIRGFGGGHTHIPNDYELLDRPVFVSPSLKNNFSMEPQTWLPPGYRTYEFGADGSVNSEVQLVDDERWPRLPFGSLLASLFRGEITFAELDEIIARRSDVTGD
;
A
#
# COMPACT_ATOMS: atom_id res chain seq x y z
N MET A 1 9.58 -2.64 31.93
CA MET A 1 8.50 -2.76 30.95
C MET A 1 9.20 -2.74 29.61
N THR A 2 9.07 -3.78 28.81
CA THR A 2 9.61 -3.78 27.44
C THR A 2 8.74 -2.80 26.67
N ASP A 3 9.32 -1.67 26.28
CA ASP A 3 8.63 -0.66 25.46
C ASP A 3 8.40 -1.26 24.07
N THR A 4 7.27 -1.93 23.90
CA THR A 4 6.81 -2.45 22.60
C THR A 4 6.00 -1.34 21.93
N ILE A 5 6.25 -1.08 20.65
CA ILE A 5 5.49 -0.11 19.86
C ILE A 5 4.43 -0.89 19.08
N SER A 6 3.16 -0.52 19.24
CA SER A 6 2.02 -1.18 18.62
C SER A 6 1.47 -0.31 17.47
N ILE A 7 1.50 -0.83 16.24
CA ILE A 7 1.07 -0.12 15.03
C ILE A 7 0.01 -0.93 14.28
N LEU A 8 -1.00 -0.24 13.77
CA LEU A 8 -1.99 -0.79 12.85
C LEU A 8 -1.71 -0.26 11.45
N GLN A 9 -1.71 -1.14 10.44
CA GLN A 9 -1.59 -0.79 9.03
C GLN A 9 -2.92 -1.00 8.31
N LEU A 10 -3.36 0.05 7.62
CA LEU A 10 -4.33 0.00 6.54
C LEU A 10 -3.59 0.18 5.21
N SER A 11 -4.14 -0.33 4.12
CA SER A 11 -3.59 -0.15 2.77
C SER A 11 -4.69 -0.14 1.73
N ASP A 12 -4.41 0.47 0.57
CA ASP A 12 -5.27 0.37 -0.61
C ASP A 12 -6.72 0.72 -0.26
N THR A 13 -6.91 1.88 0.37
CA THR A 13 -8.23 2.33 0.84
C THR A 13 -9.12 2.82 -0.29
N HIS A 14 -8.53 3.29 -1.39
CA HIS A 14 -9.20 3.67 -2.63
C HIS A 14 -10.51 4.44 -2.42
N PHE A 15 -10.48 5.47 -1.57
CA PHE A 15 -11.66 6.30 -1.38
C PHE A 15 -12.11 6.93 -2.70
N LEU A 16 -13.42 6.93 -2.90
CA LEU A 16 -14.06 7.43 -4.11
C LEU A 16 -14.87 8.70 -3.80
N ASP A 17 -14.93 9.60 -4.77
CA ASP A 17 -15.90 10.69 -4.77
C ASP A 17 -17.31 10.12 -4.92
N ASP A 18 -18.32 10.84 -4.36
CA ASP A 18 -19.70 10.36 -4.37
C ASP A 18 -20.20 10.17 -5.82
N GLY A 19 -20.68 8.97 -6.10
CA GLY A 19 -21.18 8.57 -7.41
C GLY A 19 -20.11 8.19 -8.45
N ALA A 20 -18.84 8.16 -8.08
CA ALA A 20 -17.79 7.61 -8.92
C ALA A 20 -17.74 6.07 -8.86
N GLU A 21 -17.26 5.45 -9.94
CA GLU A 21 -16.99 4.02 -10.00
C GLU A 21 -15.51 3.75 -9.77
N ALA A 22 -15.18 2.66 -9.09
CA ALA A 22 -13.80 2.28 -8.82
C ALA A 22 -13.11 1.77 -10.10
N GLU A 23 -11.88 2.18 -10.33
CA GLU A 23 -11.07 1.65 -11.41
C GLU A 23 -10.78 0.15 -11.19
N GLY A 24 -10.76 -0.61 -12.28
CA GLY A 24 -10.48 -2.04 -12.25
C GLY A 24 -11.53 -2.90 -11.55
N GLY A 25 -12.72 -2.36 -11.25
CA GLY A 25 -13.82 -3.07 -10.62
C GLY A 25 -13.54 -3.41 -9.15
N GLY A 26 -13.90 -2.52 -8.24
CA GLY A 26 -13.83 -2.81 -6.79
C GLY A 26 -14.80 -3.92 -6.40
N ALA A 27 -14.38 -4.85 -5.53
CA ALA A 27 -15.27 -5.88 -4.99
C ALA A 27 -16.20 -5.33 -3.91
N TYR A 28 -15.81 -4.21 -3.26
CA TYR A 28 -16.54 -3.59 -2.17
C TYR A 28 -16.82 -2.11 -2.46
N ASN A 29 -17.82 -1.56 -1.75
CA ASN A 29 -17.85 -0.13 -1.50
C ASN A 29 -16.74 0.20 -0.49
N THR A 30 -15.75 0.97 -0.91
CA THR A 30 -14.54 1.21 -0.10
C THR A 30 -14.83 2.00 1.18
N SER A 31 -15.83 2.88 1.18
CA SER A 31 -16.27 3.57 2.39
C SER A 31 -16.93 2.62 3.39
N GLU A 32 -17.79 1.70 2.92
CA GLU A 32 -18.40 0.67 3.76
C GLU A 32 -17.35 -0.32 4.28
N ALA A 33 -16.34 -0.64 3.47
CA ALA A 33 -15.24 -1.50 3.88
C ALA A 33 -14.39 -0.84 4.97
N PHE A 34 -14.09 0.46 4.83
CA PHE A 34 -13.40 1.23 5.87
C PHE A 34 -14.22 1.27 7.17
N ASP A 35 -15.51 1.58 7.10
CA ASP A 35 -16.38 1.63 8.27
C ASP A 35 -16.43 0.27 8.99
N ALA A 36 -16.56 -0.82 8.24
CA ALA A 36 -16.57 -2.16 8.79
C ALA A 36 -15.27 -2.53 9.50
N VAL A 37 -14.13 -2.20 8.88
CA VAL A 37 -12.80 -2.42 9.46
C VAL A 37 -12.62 -1.54 10.71
N PHE A 38 -12.99 -0.26 10.65
CA PHE A 38 -12.90 0.66 11.79
C PHE A 38 -13.74 0.18 12.98
N ASP A 39 -14.98 -0.26 12.73
CA ASP A 39 -15.87 -0.79 13.77
C ASP A 39 -15.34 -2.11 14.35
N TYR A 40 -14.72 -2.96 13.51
CA TYR A 40 -14.12 -4.22 13.95
C TYR A 40 -12.88 -4.01 14.83
N ILE A 41 -12.04 -3.01 14.52
CA ILE A 41 -10.90 -2.62 15.36
C ILE A 41 -11.40 -2.20 16.75
N GLY A 42 -12.52 -1.50 16.85
CA GLY A 42 -13.14 -1.07 18.09
C GLY A 42 -12.26 -0.12 18.90
N ASP A 43 -11.86 -0.53 20.10
CA ASP A 43 -10.96 0.28 20.94
C ASP A 43 -9.52 0.19 20.41
N HIS A 44 -8.99 1.34 20.01
CA HIS A 44 -7.65 1.48 19.45
C HIS A 44 -6.70 2.35 20.32
N ASP A 45 -7.09 2.65 21.56
CA ASP A 45 -6.26 3.47 22.48
C ASP A 45 -4.95 2.77 22.89
N HIS A 46 -4.84 1.46 22.64
CA HIS A 46 -3.62 0.68 22.89
C HIS A 46 -2.58 0.80 21.78
N LEU A 47 -2.93 1.40 20.64
CA LEU A 47 -2.02 1.63 19.52
C LEU A 47 -1.20 2.91 19.75
N ASP A 48 0.04 2.91 19.28
CA ASP A 48 0.89 4.10 19.25
C ASP A 48 0.66 4.92 17.97
N MET A 49 0.30 4.25 16.87
CA MET A 49 0.10 4.89 15.57
C MET A 49 -0.73 3.99 14.64
N VAL A 50 -1.44 4.62 13.70
CA VAL A 50 -1.97 3.97 12.49
C VAL A 50 -1.14 4.41 11.29
N VAL A 51 -0.82 3.47 10.40
CA VAL A 51 -0.11 3.71 9.13
C VAL A 51 -1.02 3.36 7.98
N VAL A 52 -1.02 4.19 6.92
CA VAL A 52 -1.72 3.90 5.67
C VAL A 52 -0.70 3.83 4.54
N THR A 53 -0.58 2.66 3.90
CA THR A 53 0.46 2.39 2.90
C THR A 53 -0.03 2.52 1.47
N GLY A 54 -0.45 3.74 1.12
CA GLY A 54 -0.75 4.14 -0.26
C GLY A 54 -2.10 3.71 -0.81
N ASP A 55 -2.33 4.14 -2.04
CA ASP A 55 -3.59 4.03 -2.76
C ASP A 55 -4.77 4.50 -1.92
N VAL A 56 -4.62 5.72 -1.40
CA VAL A 56 -5.59 6.37 -0.52
C VAL A 56 -6.84 6.75 -1.29
N ALA A 57 -6.67 7.37 -2.45
CA ALA A 57 -7.71 7.75 -3.40
C ALA A 57 -7.70 6.83 -4.62
N ASP A 58 -8.86 6.55 -5.21
CA ASP A 58 -8.92 5.69 -6.40
C ASP A 58 -8.48 6.42 -7.68
N HIS A 59 -8.82 7.72 -7.79
CA HIS A 59 -8.51 8.55 -8.97
C HIS A 59 -7.58 9.74 -8.65
N GLY A 60 -7.04 9.82 -7.44
CA GLY A 60 -6.18 10.93 -7.02
C GLY A 60 -6.87 12.30 -6.96
N LYS A 61 -8.19 12.35 -6.77
CA LYS A 61 -8.96 13.59 -6.71
C LYS A 61 -8.93 14.22 -5.33
N ALA A 62 -8.90 15.54 -5.26
CA ALA A 62 -8.92 16.27 -3.99
C ALA A 62 -10.14 15.98 -3.11
N ALA A 63 -11.30 15.62 -3.69
CA ALA A 63 -12.49 15.23 -2.94
C ALA A 63 -12.30 13.87 -2.24
N GLU A 64 -11.67 12.93 -2.92
CA GLU A 64 -11.36 11.58 -2.41
C GLU A 64 -10.39 11.66 -1.23
N TYR A 65 -9.32 12.48 -1.33
CA TYR A 65 -8.39 12.70 -0.20
C TYR A 65 -9.05 13.37 0.99
N ARG A 66 -9.95 14.33 0.78
CA ARG A 66 -10.71 14.94 1.89
C ARG A 66 -11.55 13.91 2.63
N LYS A 67 -12.23 13.04 1.86
CA LYS A 67 -13.04 11.94 2.42
C LYS A 67 -12.17 10.95 3.21
N ALA A 68 -11.03 10.57 2.66
CA ALA A 68 -10.04 9.74 3.35
C ALA A 68 -9.54 10.39 4.65
N ALA A 69 -9.15 11.67 4.59
CA ALA A 69 -8.67 12.42 5.74
C ALA A 69 -9.73 12.53 6.85
N ASP A 70 -11.00 12.73 6.48
CA ASP A 70 -12.10 12.76 7.44
C ASP A 70 -12.31 11.36 8.07
N ALA A 71 -12.19 10.29 7.30
CA ALA A 71 -12.26 8.92 7.79
C ALA A 71 -11.09 8.60 8.75
N PHE A 72 -9.86 8.90 8.37
CA PHE A 72 -8.67 8.66 9.20
C PHE A 72 -8.64 9.49 10.48
N SER A 73 -9.23 10.70 10.48
CA SER A 73 -9.33 11.54 11.68
C SER A 73 -10.23 10.95 12.79
N ARG A 74 -10.94 9.86 12.52
CA ARG A 74 -11.71 9.10 13.52
C ARG A 74 -10.82 8.31 14.48
N PHE A 75 -9.59 8.00 14.09
CA PHE A 75 -8.62 7.39 15.00
C PHE A 75 -8.19 8.41 16.07
N ARG A 76 -8.10 7.97 17.32
CA ARG A 76 -7.67 8.80 18.46
C ARG A 76 -6.15 8.85 18.62
N VAL A 77 -5.45 8.02 17.84
CA VAL A 77 -3.99 7.97 17.77
C VAL A 77 -3.50 8.62 16.47
N PRO A 78 -2.23 9.05 16.38
CA PRO A 78 -1.68 9.62 15.15
C PRO A 78 -1.82 8.68 13.96
N VAL A 79 -2.20 9.22 12.81
CA VAL A 79 -2.22 8.50 11.53
C VAL A 79 -1.12 9.05 10.63
N ASN A 80 -0.28 8.20 10.05
CA ASN A 80 0.70 8.62 9.05
C ASN A 80 0.50 7.86 7.74
N VAL A 81 0.59 8.58 6.63
CA VAL A 81 0.21 8.09 5.30
C VAL A 81 1.37 8.26 4.33
N CYS A 82 1.72 7.23 3.57
CA CYS A 82 2.58 7.35 2.39
C CYS A 82 1.76 7.18 1.10
N PRO A 83 2.23 7.70 -0.05
CA PRO A 83 1.50 7.61 -1.31
C PRO A 83 1.65 6.23 -1.96
N GLY A 84 0.65 5.85 -2.79
CA GLY A 84 0.70 4.76 -3.75
C GLY A 84 0.66 5.25 -5.20
N ASN A 85 0.49 4.32 -6.15
CA ASN A 85 0.46 4.68 -7.58
C ASN A 85 -0.84 5.37 -8.02
N HIS A 86 -1.93 5.23 -7.27
CA HIS A 86 -3.16 6.01 -7.48
C HIS A 86 -3.10 7.41 -6.87
N ASP A 87 -2.09 7.73 -6.06
CA ASP A 87 -1.99 9.00 -5.36
C ASP A 87 -1.15 10.04 -6.12
N PHE A 88 -1.72 11.22 -6.35
CA PHE A 88 -1.07 12.31 -7.08
C PHE A 88 -0.51 13.35 -6.10
N ASP A 89 0.79 13.60 -6.16
CA ASP A 89 1.58 14.33 -5.17
C ASP A 89 0.95 15.64 -4.69
N ALA A 90 0.62 16.57 -5.59
CA ALA A 90 0.08 17.87 -5.19
C ALA A 90 -1.31 17.79 -4.54
N ALA A 91 -2.19 16.90 -5.03
CA ALA A 91 -3.52 16.70 -4.48
C ALA A 91 -3.47 15.87 -3.20
N PHE A 92 -2.59 14.87 -3.12
CA PHE A 92 -2.36 14.01 -1.97
C PHE A 92 -1.97 14.82 -0.74
N THR A 93 -0.83 15.53 -0.80
CA THR A 93 -0.32 16.29 0.35
C THR A 93 -1.31 17.34 0.84
N ALA A 94 -1.95 18.10 -0.09
CA ALA A 94 -2.91 19.13 0.29
C ALA A 94 -4.25 18.58 0.80
N GLY A 95 -4.67 17.41 0.29
CA GLY A 95 -5.97 16.80 0.62
C GLY A 95 -5.96 16.01 1.93
N ILE A 96 -4.85 15.34 2.23
CA ILE A 96 -4.75 14.44 3.38
C ILE A 96 -4.51 15.18 4.71
N ALA A 97 -3.91 16.38 4.68
CA ALA A 97 -3.57 17.12 5.89
C ALA A 97 -4.79 17.44 6.76
N ARG A 98 -4.84 16.88 7.96
CA ARG A 98 -5.86 17.08 9.01
C ARG A 98 -5.21 17.02 10.39
N ILE A 99 -5.93 17.43 11.43
CA ILE A 99 -5.48 17.21 12.81
C ILE A 99 -5.42 15.69 13.06
N GLY A 100 -4.24 15.21 13.46
CA GLY A 100 -3.98 13.80 13.73
C GLY A 100 -3.64 12.95 12.49
N VAL A 101 -3.69 13.51 11.26
CA VAL A 101 -3.28 12.84 10.02
C VAL A 101 -2.10 13.57 9.40
N SER A 102 -1.01 12.86 9.13
CA SER A 102 0.23 13.42 8.58
C SER A 102 0.77 12.59 7.42
N THR A 103 1.70 13.19 6.67
CA THR A 103 2.50 12.56 5.62
C THR A 103 3.99 12.70 5.94
N SER A 104 4.35 12.57 7.21
CA SER A 104 5.74 12.66 7.64
C SER A 104 6.55 11.53 7.03
N ARG A 105 7.72 11.88 6.48
CA ARG A 105 8.58 10.88 5.83
C ARG A 105 9.40 10.06 6.82
N VAL A 106 9.60 10.57 8.04
CA VAL A 106 10.33 9.89 9.12
C VAL A 106 9.60 10.11 10.42
N ILE A 107 9.42 9.05 11.19
CA ILE A 107 8.93 9.09 12.58
C ILE A 107 9.88 8.24 13.41
N GLU A 108 10.46 8.83 14.46
CA GLU A 108 11.33 8.11 15.39
C GLU A 108 10.61 7.90 16.72
N VAL A 109 10.60 6.65 17.19
CA VAL A 109 10.02 6.25 18.49
C VAL A 109 10.93 5.22 19.13
N GLY A 110 11.43 5.51 20.32
CA GLY A 110 12.33 4.61 21.05
C GLY A 110 13.56 4.24 20.24
N ALA A 111 13.81 2.96 20.03
CA ALA A 111 14.93 2.44 19.24
C ALA A 111 14.66 2.39 17.72
N TRP A 112 13.46 2.77 17.27
CA TRP A 112 13.02 2.63 15.90
C TRP A 112 12.94 3.96 15.15
N ALA A 113 13.34 3.92 13.87
CA ALA A 113 12.98 4.91 12.86
C ALA A 113 12.05 4.25 11.82
N PHE A 114 10.88 4.81 11.63
CA PHE A 114 9.91 4.43 10.61
C PHE A 114 10.07 5.34 9.41
N LEU A 115 10.50 4.79 8.26
CA LEU A 115 10.64 5.53 7.02
C LEU A 115 9.40 5.32 6.16
N PHE A 116 8.82 6.40 5.66
CA PHE A 116 7.67 6.40 4.75
C PHE A 116 8.16 6.78 3.35
N VAL A 117 8.25 5.78 2.49
CA VAL A 117 8.90 5.87 1.18
C VAL A 117 7.87 6.05 0.07
N ASP A 118 8.11 6.96 -0.85
CA ASP A 118 7.38 7.03 -2.12
C ASP A 118 7.96 6.00 -3.10
N SER A 119 7.38 4.81 -3.11
CA SER A 119 7.81 3.72 -3.97
C SER A 119 7.46 3.88 -5.44
N SER A 120 6.80 4.98 -5.83
CA SER A 120 6.52 5.38 -7.22
C SER A 120 7.43 6.51 -7.71
N ALA A 121 8.31 7.04 -6.87
CA ALA A 121 9.08 8.25 -7.15
C ALA A 121 9.92 8.17 -8.44
N GLY A 122 10.47 6.98 -8.77
CA GLY A 122 11.25 6.76 -9.98
C GLY A 122 10.44 6.69 -11.27
N LYS A 123 9.14 6.39 -11.17
CA LYS A 123 8.22 6.36 -12.32
C LYS A 123 7.63 7.73 -12.64
N MET A 124 7.81 8.72 -11.76
CA MET A 124 7.25 10.05 -11.92
C MET A 124 8.21 10.96 -12.70
N LEU A 125 7.79 11.39 -13.88
CA LEU A 125 8.49 12.47 -14.58
C LEU A 125 8.05 13.81 -14.00
N GLN A 126 8.97 14.49 -13.31
CA GLN A 126 8.76 15.85 -12.85
C GLN A 126 8.91 16.80 -14.03
N GLN A 127 7.84 17.47 -14.43
CA GLN A 127 7.94 18.59 -15.37
C GLN A 127 8.41 19.86 -14.64
N GLU A 128 9.02 20.81 -15.40
CA GLU A 128 9.48 22.10 -14.88
C GLU A 128 8.40 22.92 -14.14
N ASN A 129 7.14 22.64 -14.38
CA ASN A 129 5.98 23.28 -13.73
C ASN A 129 5.42 22.50 -12.53
N GLY A 130 6.09 21.43 -12.09
CA GLY A 130 5.67 20.61 -10.93
C GLY A 130 4.49 19.66 -11.20
N LEU A 131 4.05 19.52 -12.46
CA LEU A 131 3.08 18.51 -12.85
C LEU A 131 3.77 17.15 -13.03
N HIS A 132 3.25 16.12 -12.37
CA HIS A 132 3.66 14.74 -12.62
C HIS A 132 2.95 14.22 -13.87
N ILE A 133 3.70 13.64 -14.79
CA ILE A 133 3.17 12.99 -16.00
C ILE A 133 3.65 11.56 -16.02
N ASP A 134 2.74 10.67 -16.36
CA ASP A 134 3.08 9.26 -16.59
C ASP A 134 4.08 9.14 -17.75
N PRO A 135 5.06 8.23 -17.66
CA PRO A 135 5.95 7.92 -18.77
C PRO A 135 5.15 7.49 -20.00
N PRO A 136 5.62 7.81 -21.22
CA PRO A 136 4.95 7.36 -22.43
C PRO A 136 4.83 5.83 -22.48
N GLY A 137 3.59 5.33 -22.57
CA GLY A 137 3.28 3.91 -22.68
C GLY A 137 3.02 3.16 -21.37
N GLU A 138 3.17 3.81 -20.21
CA GLU A 138 2.75 3.28 -18.91
C GLU A 138 1.78 4.25 -18.26
N THR A 139 0.66 3.77 -17.73
CA THR A 139 -0.15 4.57 -16.82
C THR A 139 0.38 4.35 -15.42
N ARG A 140 0.47 5.41 -14.61
CA ARG A 140 0.86 5.33 -13.21
C ARG A 140 0.01 4.32 -12.44
N LEU A 141 -1.26 4.24 -12.77
CA LEU A 141 -2.27 3.36 -12.16
C LEU A 141 -1.93 1.86 -12.23
N HIS A 142 -1.10 1.45 -13.18
CA HIS A 142 -0.69 0.05 -13.38
C HIS A 142 0.82 -0.14 -13.22
N SER A 143 1.50 0.81 -12.57
CA SER A 143 2.95 0.76 -12.44
C SER A 143 3.38 -0.09 -11.24
N ASN A 144 4.38 -0.92 -11.45
CA ASN A 144 5.17 -1.49 -10.36
C ASN A 144 6.08 -0.42 -9.76
N GLY A 145 6.64 -0.69 -8.58
CA GLY A 145 7.49 0.26 -7.87
C GLY A 145 8.75 0.68 -8.65
N SER A 146 9.25 1.85 -8.33
CA SER A 146 10.60 2.35 -8.65
C SER A 146 10.94 3.48 -7.72
N LEU A 147 12.11 3.43 -7.08
CA LEU A 147 12.59 4.50 -6.20
C LEU A 147 13.17 5.66 -7.01
N GLY A 148 13.95 5.34 -8.03
CA GLY A 148 14.78 6.31 -8.72
C GLY A 148 15.91 6.87 -7.82
N ALA A 149 16.85 7.57 -8.43
CA ALA A 149 18.09 7.99 -7.75
C ALA A 149 17.85 8.95 -6.56
N ARG A 150 16.82 9.79 -6.62
CA ARG A 150 16.53 10.77 -5.56
C ARG A 150 15.98 10.10 -4.31
N GLU A 151 15.06 9.18 -4.46
CA GLU A 151 14.44 8.47 -3.34
C GLU A 151 15.43 7.51 -2.70
N ALA A 152 16.19 6.76 -3.51
CA ALA A 152 17.26 5.89 -3.03
C ALA A 152 18.31 6.67 -2.22
N ALA A 153 18.80 7.82 -2.73
CA ALA A 153 19.76 8.66 -2.01
C ALA A 153 19.18 9.23 -0.70
N TRP A 154 17.88 9.52 -0.64
CA TRP A 154 17.23 9.95 0.59
C TRP A 154 17.17 8.81 1.63
N ILE A 155 16.85 7.57 1.20
CA ILE A 155 16.86 6.39 2.09
C ILE A 155 18.26 6.16 2.64
N ASP A 156 19.30 6.19 1.79
CA ASP A 156 20.70 6.08 2.21
C ASP A 156 21.05 7.12 3.27
N GLN A 157 20.71 8.39 3.01
CA GLN A 157 20.95 9.47 3.97
C GLN A 157 20.25 9.22 5.31
N MET A 158 19.00 8.75 5.31
CA MET A 158 18.27 8.47 6.55
C MET A 158 18.90 7.31 7.32
N CYS A 159 19.29 6.25 6.64
CA CYS A 159 19.98 5.11 7.25
C CYS A 159 21.33 5.49 7.89
N GLU A 160 22.05 6.43 7.29
CA GLU A 160 23.34 6.91 7.80
C GLU A 160 23.20 7.91 8.97
N THR A 161 22.17 8.77 8.93
CA THR A 161 22.06 9.90 9.85
C THR A 161 21.17 9.66 11.06
N THR A 162 20.25 8.69 11.00
CA THR A 162 19.40 8.37 12.16
C THR A 162 20.20 7.78 13.33
N ASN A 163 19.87 8.22 14.54
CA ASN A 163 20.38 7.63 15.78
C ASN A 163 19.61 6.36 16.18
N ALA A 164 18.50 6.03 15.55
CA ALA A 164 17.75 4.80 15.81
C ALA A 164 18.62 3.56 15.55
N GLU A 165 18.42 2.52 16.36
CA GLU A 165 19.11 1.25 16.23
C GLU A 165 18.52 0.38 15.12
N HIS A 166 17.21 0.55 14.86
CA HIS A 166 16.41 -0.23 13.93
C HIS A 166 15.63 0.68 13.00
N ILE A 167 15.46 0.27 11.76
CA ILE A 167 14.66 0.95 10.74
C ILE A 167 13.60 -0.01 10.24
N PHE A 168 12.36 0.46 10.12
CA PHE A 168 11.30 -0.24 9.41
C PHE A 168 10.77 0.66 8.29
N VAL A 169 10.55 0.09 7.11
CA VAL A 169 10.17 0.84 5.92
C VAL A 169 8.71 0.61 5.58
N TRP A 170 7.94 1.69 5.57
CA TRP A 170 6.57 1.72 5.08
C TRP A 170 6.56 2.25 3.64
N LEU A 171 5.90 1.54 2.76
CA LEU A 171 5.83 1.86 1.34
C LEU A 171 4.57 1.24 0.73
N HIS A 172 4.20 1.65 -0.49
CA HIS A 172 3.06 1.04 -1.16
C HIS A 172 3.46 -0.23 -1.92
N HIS A 173 4.43 -0.14 -2.84
CA HIS A 173 4.91 -1.29 -3.60
C HIS A 173 5.92 -2.08 -2.77
N PRO A 174 5.59 -3.31 -2.32
CA PRO A 174 6.55 -4.12 -1.58
C PRO A 174 7.76 -4.47 -2.47
N PRO A 175 8.98 -4.51 -1.91
CA PRO A 175 10.15 -4.89 -2.68
C PRO A 175 10.08 -6.36 -3.09
N GLN A 176 10.30 -6.67 -4.35
CA GLN A 176 10.32 -8.04 -4.90
C GLN A 176 9.09 -8.88 -4.52
N PRO A 177 7.86 -8.44 -4.86
CA PRO A 177 6.66 -9.18 -4.50
C PRO A 177 6.65 -10.58 -5.12
N THR A 178 6.04 -11.53 -4.41
CA THR A 178 5.93 -12.92 -4.85
C THR A 178 4.87 -13.13 -5.94
N ILE A 179 4.08 -12.10 -6.23
CA ILE A 179 3.05 -12.11 -7.26
C ILE A 179 3.69 -11.71 -8.59
N PRO A 180 3.76 -12.60 -9.61
CA PRO A 180 4.49 -12.32 -10.85
C PRO A 180 4.04 -11.06 -11.58
N MET A 181 2.74 -10.76 -11.59
CA MET A 181 2.19 -9.54 -12.18
C MET A 181 2.78 -8.25 -11.60
N CYS A 182 3.07 -8.25 -10.30
CA CYS A 182 3.59 -7.09 -9.57
C CYS A 182 5.12 -7.10 -9.45
N HIS A 183 5.80 -8.09 -10.02
CA HIS A 183 7.25 -8.23 -9.95
C HIS A 183 7.95 -7.35 -10.98
N ASP A 184 8.99 -6.64 -10.54
CA ASP A 184 9.86 -5.80 -11.38
C ASP A 184 11.32 -6.01 -10.95
N ASP A 185 12.14 -6.59 -11.82
CA ASP A 185 13.54 -6.91 -11.54
C ASP A 185 14.38 -5.67 -11.24
N ALA A 186 14.09 -4.54 -11.89
CA ALA A 186 14.82 -3.29 -11.67
C ALA A 186 14.53 -2.72 -10.29
N TYR A 187 13.26 -2.72 -9.89
CA TYR A 187 12.85 -2.28 -8.55
C TYR A 187 13.41 -3.20 -7.45
N ALA A 188 13.40 -4.52 -7.67
CA ALA A 188 14.01 -5.46 -6.75
C ALA A 188 15.52 -5.20 -6.59
N ALA A 189 16.23 -4.88 -7.69
CA ALA A 189 17.66 -4.57 -7.65
C ALA A 189 17.94 -3.28 -6.86
N GLU A 190 17.11 -2.22 -6.99
CA GLU A 190 17.23 -0.99 -6.18
C GLU A 190 17.22 -1.32 -4.67
N TRP A 191 16.29 -2.18 -4.23
CA TRP A 191 16.21 -2.59 -2.84
C TRP A 191 17.35 -3.53 -2.40
N HIS A 192 17.83 -4.41 -3.27
CA HIS A 192 18.98 -5.26 -2.97
C HIS A 192 20.22 -4.42 -2.66
N ASP A 193 20.48 -3.36 -3.44
CA ASP A 193 21.60 -2.46 -3.23
C ASP A 193 21.50 -1.74 -1.87
N ILE A 194 20.32 -1.20 -1.55
CA ILE A 194 20.05 -0.53 -0.26
C ILE A 194 20.23 -1.51 0.91
N LEU A 195 19.65 -2.70 0.84
CA LEU A 195 19.70 -3.67 1.92
C LEU A 195 21.12 -4.21 2.17
N ASN A 196 21.93 -4.35 1.12
CA ASN A 196 23.34 -4.73 1.26
C ASN A 196 24.17 -3.64 1.95
N ALA A 197 23.79 -2.37 1.79
CA ALA A 197 24.48 -1.23 2.42
C ALA A 197 24.04 -0.99 3.88
N HIS A 198 22.76 -1.29 4.22
CA HIS A 198 22.14 -0.83 5.46
C HIS A 198 21.55 -1.95 6.33
N ALA A 199 22.36 -2.49 7.24
CA ALA A 199 21.95 -3.56 8.16
C ALA A 199 20.89 -3.12 9.21
N LYS A 200 20.68 -1.81 9.42
CA LYS A 200 19.65 -1.28 10.33
C LYS A 200 18.22 -1.53 9.84
N ILE A 201 18.00 -1.71 8.53
CA ILE A 201 16.68 -2.01 7.98
C ILE A 201 16.29 -3.42 8.42
N ARG A 202 15.18 -3.52 9.17
CA ARG A 202 14.72 -4.75 9.81
C ARG A 202 13.52 -5.38 9.10
N GLY A 203 12.82 -4.64 8.23
CA GLY A 203 11.68 -5.16 7.49
C GLY A 203 10.88 -4.08 6.79
N PHE A 204 9.80 -4.52 6.14
CA PHE A 204 8.94 -3.70 5.28
C PHE A 204 7.46 -3.98 5.54
N GLY A 205 6.64 -2.93 5.46
CA GLY A 205 5.18 -3.02 5.41
C GLY A 205 4.65 -2.34 4.15
N GLY A 206 3.89 -3.06 3.33
CA GLY A 206 3.38 -2.57 2.06
C GLY A 206 1.96 -3.02 1.73
N GLY A 207 1.48 -2.69 0.52
CA GLY A 207 0.17 -3.02 -0.02
C GLY A 207 0.21 -3.43 -1.50
N HIS A 208 -0.51 -2.72 -2.36
CA HIS A 208 -0.46 -2.79 -3.82
C HIS A 208 -0.96 -4.10 -4.45
N THR A 209 -0.53 -5.25 -3.96
CA THR A 209 -0.86 -6.53 -4.61
C THR A 209 -2.29 -6.98 -4.35
N HIS A 210 -2.94 -6.42 -3.33
CA HIS A 210 -4.24 -6.85 -2.82
C HIS A 210 -4.30 -8.35 -2.46
N ILE A 211 -3.13 -8.95 -2.26
CA ILE A 211 -2.96 -10.34 -1.83
C ILE A 211 -2.15 -10.31 -0.54
N PRO A 212 -2.80 -10.33 0.62
CA PRO A 212 -2.10 -10.31 1.90
C PRO A 212 -1.21 -11.54 2.03
N ASN A 213 0.07 -11.31 2.21
CA ASN A 213 1.07 -12.38 2.38
C ASN A 213 2.32 -11.86 3.09
N ASP A 214 3.14 -12.81 3.54
CA ASP A 214 4.42 -12.57 4.16
C ASP A 214 5.50 -13.32 3.38
N TYR A 215 6.65 -12.67 3.21
CA TYR A 215 7.83 -13.30 2.61
C TYR A 215 9.10 -12.62 3.14
N GLU A 216 10.25 -13.11 2.73
CA GLU A 216 11.55 -12.55 3.12
C GLU A 216 12.32 -12.04 1.91
N LEU A 217 13.02 -10.92 2.10
CA LEU A 217 13.98 -10.36 1.16
C LEU A 217 15.33 -10.16 1.87
N LEU A 218 16.36 -10.91 1.51
CA LEU A 218 17.67 -10.84 2.14
C LEU A 218 17.60 -10.87 3.69
N ASP A 219 16.91 -11.88 4.22
CA ASP A 219 16.67 -12.09 5.66
C ASP A 219 15.88 -10.96 6.36
N ARG A 220 15.12 -10.16 5.63
CA ARG A 220 14.21 -9.13 6.17
C ARG A 220 12.78 -9.50 5.85
N PRO A 221 11.86 -9.50 6.84
CA PRO A 221 10.46 -9.76 6.59
C PRO A 221 9.84 -8.65 5.76
N VAL A 222 9.00 -9.03 4.83
CA VAL A 222 8.13 -8.14 4.05
C VAL A 222 6.69 -8.56 4.30
N PHE A 223 5.92 -7.63 4.81
CA PHE A 223 4.52 -7.83 5.18
C PHE A 223 3.61 -7.08 4.22
N VAL A 224 2.75 -7.79 3.51
CA VAL A 224 1.76 -7.18 2.62
C VAL A 224 0.40 -7.14 3.30
N SER A 225 -0.16 -5.93 3.45
CA SER A 225 -1.45 -5.71 4.11
C SER A 225 -2.63 -6.06 3.21
N PRO A 226 -3.77 -6.47 3.77
CA PRO A 226 -5.04 -6.50 3.05
C PRO A 226 -5.42 -5.10 2.54
N SER A 227 -6.09 -5.09 1.38
CA SER A 227 -6.71 -3.90 0.78
C SER A 227 -8.14 -3.68 1.33
N LEU A 228 -8.60 -2.44 1.25
CA LEU A 228 -10.01 -2.09 1.50
C LEU A 228 -10.85 -1.99 0.20
N LYS A 229 -10.23 -2.13 -0.97
CA LYS A 229 -10.92 -2.16 -2.28
C LYS A 229 -11.34 -3.56 -2.69
N ASN A 230 -10.43 -4.50 -2.60
CA ASN A 230 -10.62 -5.92 -2.89
C ASN A 230 -9.41 -6.71 -2.39
N ASN A 231 -9.63 -7.94 -1.98
CA ASN A 231 -8.55 -8.85 -1.59
C ASN A 231 -8.70 -10.17 -2.30
N PHE A 232 -7.57 -10.81 -2.55
CA PHE A 232 -7.52 -12.09 -3.26
C PHE A 232 -6.73 -13.13 -2.48
N SER A 233 -7.16 -14.40 -2.61
CA SER A 233 -6.34 -15.56 -2.29
C SER A 233 -6.09 -16.34 -3.58
N MET A 234 -4.85 -16.69 -3.85
CA MET A 234 -4.49 -17.52 -5.00
C MET A 234 -4.79 -18.99 -4.77
N GLU A 235 -4.81 -19.42 -3.51
CA GLU A 235 -5.13 -20.79 -3.10
C GLU A 235 -5.98 -20.80 -1.81
N PRO A 236 -7.31 -21.07 -1.91
CA PRO A 236 -8.10 -21.22 -3.14
C PRO A 236 -8.28 -19.90 -3.89
N GLN A 237 -8.52 -19.94 -5.21
CA GLN A 237 -8.78 -18.74 -6.02
C GLN A 237 -10.13 -18.12 -5.64
N THR A 238 -10.10 -17.21 -4.67
CA THR A 238 -11.29 -16.59 -4.11
C THR A 238 -11.02 -15.15 -3.68
N TRP A 239 -12.07 -14.33 -3.73
CA TRP A 239 -12.08 -13.04 -3.08
C TRP A 239 -12.03 -13.22 -1.56
N LEU A 240 -11.32 -12.31 -0.88
CA LEU A 240 -11.27 -12.27 0.58
C LEU A 240 -11.96 -11.01 1.10
N PRO A 241 -12.44 -11.01 2.36
CA PRO A 241 -12.94 -9.81 3.02
C PRO A 241 -11.91 -8.68 3.12
N PRO A 242 -12.36 -7.41 3.32
CA PRO A 242 -11.45 -6.32 3.69
C PRO A 242 -10.79 -6.61 5.03
N GLY A 243 -9.65 -5.96 5.28
CA GLY A 243 -8.94 -6.20 6.53
C GLY A 243 -7.84 -5.19 6.80
N TYR A 244 -7.02 -5.51 7.79
CA TYR A 244 -5.90 -4.70 8.23
C TYR A 244 -4.78 -5.59 8.77
N ARG A 245 -3.66 -4.99 9.12
CA ARG A 245 -2.55 -5.70 9.75
C ARG A 245 -2.12 -4.99 11.03
N THR A 246 -1.76 -5.77 12.05
CA THR A 246 -1.19 -5.26 13.30
C THR A 246 0.29 -5.59 13.36
N TYR A 247 1.02 -4.75 14.11
CA TYR A 247 2.45 -4.90 14.33
C TYR A 247 2.80 -4.64 15.79
N GLU A 248 3.78 -5.42 16.26
CA GLU A 248 4.48 -5.19 17.51
C GLU A 248 5.98 -5.09 17.25
N PHE A 249 6.58 -3.95 17.60
CA PHE A 249 8.00 -3.69 17.43
C PHE A 249 8.69 -3.74 18.78
N GLY A 250 9.57 -4.71 18.97
CA GLY A 250 10.38 -4.84 20.18
C GLY A 250 11.59 -3.89 20.18
N ALA A 251 12.02 -3.44 21.35
CA ALA A 251 13.23 -2.63 21.47
C ALA A 251 14.50 -3.35 21.02
N ASP A 252 14.47 -4.68 20.91
CA ASP A 252 15.55 -5.54 20.42
C ASP A 252 15.62 -5.67 18.89
N GLY A 253 14.73 -4.99 18.18
CA GLY A 253 14.62 -5.04 16.72
C GLY A 253 13.75 -6.19 16.19
N SER A 254 13.03 -6.89 17.06
CA SER A 254 12.03 -7.88 16.65
C SER A 254 10.78 -7.20 16.10
N VAL A 255 10.16 -7.84 15.10
CA VAL A 255 8.89 -7.40 14.49
C VAL A 255 7.96 -8.60 14.43
N ASN A 256 6.80 -8.49 15.08
CA ASN A 256 5.70 -9.44 14.95
C ASN A 256 4.56 -8.75 14.20
N SER A 257 3.88 -9.48 13.32
CA SER A 257 2.77 -8.94 12.55
C SER A 257 1.69 -9.99 12.29
N GLU A 258 0.43 -9.57 12.31
CA GLU A 258 -0.72 -10.43 12.05
C GLU A 258 -1.73 -9.74 11.11
N VAL A 259 -2.29 -10.53 10.17
CA VAL A 259 -3.40 -10.12 9.30
C VAL A 259 -4.73 -10.37 10.02
N GLN A 260 -5.62 -9.38 9.98
CA GLN A 260 -6.99 -9.49 10.44
C GLN A 260 -7.95 -9.20 9.29
N LEU A 261 -8.84 -10.14 8.97
CA LEU A 261 -9.89 -9.97 7.96
C LEU A 261 -11.25 -9.79 8.65
N VAL A 262 -12.05 -8.83 8.17
CA VAL A 262 -13.39 -8.60 8.67
C VAL A 262 -14.35 -9.56 7.97
N ASP A 263 -14.49 -10.76 8.55
CA ASP A 263 -15.24 -11.88 7.97
C ASP A 263 -16.71 -11.84 8.41
N ASP A 264 -17.54 -11.17 7.62
CA ASP A 264 -18.99 -11.15 7.80
C ASP A 264 -19.75 -11.38 6.48
N GLU A 265 -21.09 -11.48 6.55
CA GLU A 265 -21.95 -11.80 5.41
C GLU A 265 -21.88 -10.76 4.25
N ARG A 266 -21.46 -9.53 4.53
CA ARG A 266 -21.31 -8.48 3.52
C ARG A 266 -20.17 -8.77 2.54
N TRP A 267 -19.19 -9.56 2.95
CA TRP A 267 -17.98 -9.86 2.21
C TRP A 267 -17.87 -11.35 1.85
N PRO A 268 -18.70 -11.84 0.92
CA PRO A 268 -18.71 -13.27 0.58
C PRO A 268 -17.39 -13.68 -0.08
N ARG A 269 -16.91 -14.86 0.28
CA ARG A 269 -15.74 -15.50 -0.34
C ARG A 269 -16.18 -16.19 -1.64
N LEU A 270 -16.19 -15.44 -2.74
CA LEU A 270 -16.58 -15.94 -4.05
C LEU A 270 -15.34 -16.31 -4.88
N PRO A 271 -15.40 -17.38 -5.68
CA PRO A 271 -14.34 -17.68 -6.65
C PRO A 271 -14.20 -16.54 -7.66
N PHE A 272 -12.95 -16.20 -8.03
CA PHE A 272 -12.69 -15.29 -9.13
C PHE A 272 -12.32 -16.05 -10.43
N GLY A 273 -12.54 -15.39 -11.58
CA GLY A 273 -12.41 -16.03 -12.88
C GLY A 273 -10.96 -16.34 -13.28
N SER A 274 -10.81 -17.30 -14.20
CA SER A 274 -9.50 -17.75 -14.71
C SER A 274 -8.66 -16.66 -15.35
N LEU A 275 -9.26 -15.63 -15.98
CA LEU A 275 -8.52 -14.51 -16.56
C LEU A 275 -7.78 -13.69 -15.51
N LEU A 276 -8.43 -13.39 -14.40
CA LEU A 276 -7.79 -12.68 -13.30
C LEU A 276 -6.67 -13.54 -12.67
N ALA A 277 -6.90 -14.85 -12.54
CA ALA A 277 -5.87 -15.77 -12.09
C ALA A 277 -4.65 -15.80 -13.03
N SER A 278 -4.88 -15.79 -14.34
CA SER A 278 -3.80 -15.74 -15.34
C SER A 278 -3.02 -14.42 -15.29
N LEU A 279 -3.71 -13.30 -15.04
CA LEU A 279 -3.06 -12.01 -14.84
C LEU A 279 -2.12 -12.05 -13.62
N PHE A 280 -2.60 -12.50 -12.47
CA PHE A 280 -1.78 -12.60 -11.25
C PHE A 280 -0.56 -13.51 -11.42
N ARG A 281 -0.69 -14.58 -12.21
CA ARG A 281 0.45 -15.47 -12.53
C ARG A 281 1.40 -14.90 -13.60
N GLY A 282 1.10 -13.70 -14.14
CA GLY A 282 1.89 -13.10 -15.23
C GLY A 282 1.80 -13.85 -16.56
N GLU A 283 0.77 -14.70 -16.74
CA GLU A 283 0.51 -15.42 -17.99
C GLU A 283 -0.06 -14.51 -19.07
N ILE A 284 -0.72 -13.42 -18.67
CA ILE A 284 -1.21 -12.34 -19.51
C ILE A 284 -0.88 -10.99 -18.87
N THR A 285 -0.80 -9.94 -19.69
CA THR A 285 -0.63 -8.55 -19.27
C THR A 285 -1.98 -7.85 -19.10
N PHE A 286 -2.02 -6.67 -18.48
CA PHE A 286 -3.21 -5.82 -18.44
C PHE A 286 -3.70 -5.46 -19.84
N ALA A 287 -2.80 -5.11 -20.77
CA ALA A 287 -3.16 -4.80 -22.15
C ALA A 287 -3.84 -5.97 -22.86
N GLU A 288 -3.34 -7.20 -22.67
CA GLU A 288 -3.97 -8.40 -23.21
C GLU A 288 -5.32 -8.71 -22.57
N LEU A 289 -5.47 -8.45 -21.27
CA LEU A 289 -6.74 -8.56 -20.55
C LEU A 289 -7.78 -7.60 -21.16
N ASP A 290 -7.42 -6.34 -21.36
CA ASP A 290 -8.30 -5.32 -21.95
C ASP A 290 -8.72 -5.71 -23.37
N GLU A 291 -7.80 -6.23 -24.20
CA GLU A 291 -8.15 -6.74 -25.54
C GLU A 291 -9.13 -7.92 -25.48
N ILE A 292 -8.97 -8.84 -24.51
CA ILE A 292 -9.87 -9.99 -24.35
C ILE A 292 -11.26 -9.52 -23.94
N ILE A 293 -11.33 -8.55 -23.01
CA ILE A 293 -12.61 -7.97 -22.56
C ILE A 293 -13.30 -7.24 -23.72
N ALA A 294 -12.59 -6.39 -24.47
CA ALA A 294 -13.14 -5.66 -25.60
C ALA A 294 -13.71 -6.61 -26.67
N ARG A 295 -12.98 -7.67 -27.04
CA ARG A 295 -13.45 -8.67 -28.00
C ARG A 295 -14.71 -9.42 -27.54
N ARG A 296 -14.90 -9.61 -26.22
CA ARG A 296 -16.10 -10.25 -25.67
C ARG A 296 -17.30 -9.32 -25.70
N SER A 297 -17.09 -8.02 -25.46
CA SER A 297 -18.15 -7.00 -25.52
C SER A 297 -18.71 -6.85 -26.95
N ASP A 298 -17.83 -6.93 -27.96
CA ASP A 298 -18.24 -6.87 -29.39
C ASP A 298 -19.05 -8.09 -29.84
N VAL A 299 -18.90 -9.24 -29.16
CA VAL A 299 -19.64 -10.49 -29.48
C VAL A 299 -20.99 -10.57 -28.76
N THR A 300 -21.19 -9.82 -27.67
CA THR A 300 -22.43 -9.78 -26.88
C THR A 300 -23.33 -8.59 -27.20
N GLY A 301 -22.93 -7.74 -28.14
CA GLY A 301 -23.68 -6.59 -28.63
C GLY A 301 -24.79 -6.98 -29.62
N ASP A 302 -25.84 -7.67 -29.15
CA ASP A 302 -27.19 -7.79 -29.72
C ASP A 302 -28.25 -7.62 -28.61
#